data_24cac4c2fbf238a48aa85c79ee211607
#
_entry.id   24cac4c2fbf238a48aa85c79ee211607
#
_cell.length_a   1.000
_cell.length_b   1.000
_cell.length_c   1.000
_cell.angle_alpha   90.00
_cell.angle_beta   90.00
_cell.angle_gamma   90.00
#
_symmetry.space_group_name_H-M   'P 1'
#
loop_
_entity.id
_entity.type
_entity.pdbx_description
1 polymer ?
#
loop_
_entity_poly.entity_id
_entity_poly.type
_entity_poly.pdbx_seq_one_letter_code
_entity_poly.pdbx_strand_id
1 'polypeptide(L)'
;MLTLLLVALVPVGYFGYPLASTVLSLNHGTVAPGSGSLAAPGGAAPAPRGTVTVLLMGSDERHDKNGNVVAGDVAHSDTMILAAVDTDRKSVRLMSLPRDLLVSIPGYGPGHRINEAYTLGETNHLQGGGPALAVRTVEQLVGVQIPYYAVVTFDGFRQGVDAVGGVTIDVERPITDHDYPGDHFDLIPVYVPAGRQMLNGERGLWYVRSRHDDPMSDFGRNVRQQHFLTALSAKVLKPERIGQFGQFLDIVKNNLRTNLSPAEMLALGNAMVGTSKPRIQSYAVGPDLVRDPTPRQFALYGAVLIPNKTAIDSLVRAFLRGDPPPGGATPSPSGA
;
A
#
# COMPACT_ATOMS: atom_id res chain seq x y z
N MET A 1 -4.47 1.76 -2.83
CA MET A 1 -4.30 0.66 -1.86
C MET A 1 -4.94 0.94 -0.52
N LEU A 2 -4.50 1.91 0.28
CA LEU A 2 -5.21 2.32 1.49
C LEU A 2 -6.67 2.64 1.20
N THR A 3 -6.96 3.15 0.04
CA THR A 3 -8.31 3.51 -0.40
C THR A 3 -9.13 2.31 -0.79
N LEU A 4 -8.54 1.25 -1.34
CA LEU A 4 -9.24 -0.04 -1.49
C LEU A 4 -9.59 -0.60 -0.11
N LEU A 5 -8.72 -0.47 0.88
CA LEU A 5 -9.00 -0.80 2.26
C LEU A 5 -10.03 0.19 2.87
N LEU A 6 -9.86 1.49 2.70
CA LEU A 6 -10.84 2.50 3.15
C LEU A 6 -12.15 2.39 2.37
N VAL A 7 -12.12 2.03 1.10
CA VAL A 7 -13.31 1.80 0.26
C VAL A 7 -14.01 0.50 0.65
N ALA A 8 -13.28 -0.52 1.02
CA ALA A 8 -13.87 -1.73 1.61
C ALA A 8 -14.49 -1.46 3.00
N LEU A 9 -13.94 -0.48 3.73
CA LEU A 9 -14.29 -0.21 5.12
C LEU A 9 -15.42 0.83 5.29
N VAL A 10 -15.48 1.85 4.46
CA VAL A 10 -16.41 2.98 4.64
C VAL A 10 -17.89 2.61 4.45
N PRO A 11 -18.30 1.81 3.45
CA PRO A 11 -19.71 1.54 3.22
C PRO A 11 -20.35 0.55 4.19
N VAL A 12 -19.57 -0.34 4.79
CA VAL A 12 -20.10 -1.31 5.75
C VAL A 12 -20.61 -0.59 7.02
N GLY A 13 -19.99 0.52 7.40
CA GLY A 13 -20.46 1.34 8.52
C GLY A 13 -21.72 2.15 8.26
N TYR A 14 -22.01 2.46 7.00
CA TYR A 14 -23.15 3.30 6.63
C TYR A 14 -24.44 2.52 6.31
N PHE A 15 -24.35 1.26 5.85
CA PHE A 15 -25.48 0.48 5.35
C PHE A 15 -26.04 -0.61 6.27
N GLY A 16 -25.41 -0.92 7.38
CA GLY A 16 -25.94 -1.88 8.33
C GLY A 16 -25.94 -3.35 7.81
N TYR A 17 -26.65 -4.19 8.48
CA TYR A 17 -26.68 -5.65 8.49
C TYR A 17 -26.57 -6.46 7.17
N PRO A 18 -27.08 -6.08 5.99
CA PRO A 18 -27.01 -6.95 4.80
C PRO A 18 -25.60 -7.10 4.21
N LEU A 19 -24.67 -6.19 4.52
CA LEU A 19 -23.29 -6.24 4.02
C LEU A 19 -22.35 -7.09 4.88
N ALA A 20 -22.70 -7.34 6.14
CA ALA A 20 -21.87 -8.15 7.03
C ALA A 20 -21.71 -9.59 6.52
N SER A 21 -22.72 -10.18 5.89
CA SER A 21 -22.65 -11.55 5.35
C SER A 21 -21.74 -11.66 4.13
N THR A 22 -21.67 -10.63 3.29
CA THR A 22 -20.78 -10.58 2.11
C THR A 22 -19.33 -10.35 2.51
N VAL A 23 -19.09 -9.48 3.50
CA VAL A 23 -17.75 -9.24 4.06
C VAL A 23 -17.22 -10.48 4.79
N LEU A 24 -18.10 -11.28 5.43
CA LEU A 24 -17.74 -12.56 6.09
C LEU A 24 -17.21 -13.64 5.12
N SER A 25 -17.42 -13.48 3.81
CA SER A 25 -16.93 -14.43 2.79
C SER A 25 -15.58 -14.02 2.15
N LEU A 26 -14.91 -12.98 2.66
CA LEU A 26 -13.57 -12.60 2.19
C LEU A 26 -12.56 -13.70 2.47
N ASN A 27 -11.64 -13.91 1.52
CA ASN A 27 -10.62 -14.93 1.62
C ASN A 27 -9.55 -14.52 2.65
N HIS A 28 -9.60 -15.13 3.84
CA HIS A 28 -8.61 -14.87 4.89
C HIS A 28 -7.32 -15.63 4.59
N GLY A 29 -6.28 -14.93 4.21
CA GLY A 29 -4.93 -15.50 4.28
C GLY A 29 -4.64 -15.82 5.76
N THR A 30 -4.52 -17.11 6.09
CA THR A 30 -4.18 -17.56 7.45
C THR A 30 -2.74 -17.19 7.78
N VAL A 31 -2.55 -15.99 8.31
CA VAL A 31 -1.33 -15.65 9.06
C VAL A 31 -1.67 -15.84 10.54
N ALA A 32 -0.93 -16.69 11.22
CA ALA A 32 -0.99 -16.72 12.67
C ALA A 32 -0.66 -15.31 13.19
N PRO A 33 -1.50 -14.70 14.04
CA PRO A 33 -1.20 -13.40 14.60
C PRO A 33 0.14 -13.48 15.32
N GLY A 34 1.08 -12.62 14.96
CA GLY A 34 2.21 -12.35 15.82
C GLY A 34 1.64 -11.99 17.18
N SER A 35 2.21 -12.49 18.28
CA SER A 35 1.76 -12.57 19.66
C SER A 35 1.12 -11.30 20.25
N GLY A 36 0.05 -10.84 19.65
CA GLY A 36 -0.83 -9.75 20.05
C GLY A 36 -2.25 -10.12 19.70
N SER A 37 -2.70 -11.28 20.20
CA SER A 37 -4.09 -11.74 20.03
C SER A 37 -5.07 -10.73 20.63
N LEU A 38 -5.86 -10.08 19.78
CA LEU A 38 -6.99 -9.27 20.17
C LEU A 38 -8.34 -9.87 19.76
N ALA A 39 -8.46 -11.18 19.57
CA ALA A 39 -9.78 -11.77 19.41
C ALA A 39 -9.83 -13.25 19.78
N ALA A 40 -10.67 -13.58 20.75
CA ALA A 40 -11.21 -14.91 20.95
C ALA A 40 -12.23 -15.22 19.84
N PRO A 41 -12.35 -16.48 19.37
CA PRO A 41 -13.32 -16.86 18.36
C PRO A 41 -14.75 -16.64 18.86
N GLY A 42 -15.52 -15.77 18.22
CA GLY A 42 -16.97 -15.66 18.42
C GLY A 42 -17.51 -14.37 19.04
N GLY A 43 -16.68 -13.39 19.40
CA GLY A 43 -17.13 -12.07 19.84
C GLY A 43 -16.89 -11.01 18.78
N ALA A 44 -17.80 -10.04 18.62
CA ALA A 44 -17.51 -8.84 17.84
C ALA A 44 -16.27 -8.17 18.45
N ALA A 45 -15.16 -8.16 17.72
CA ALA A 45 -13.94 -7.52 18.19
C ALA A 45 -14.25 -6.05 18.49
N PRO A 46 -13.86 -5.49 19.66
CA PRO A 46 -14.04 -4.08 19.92
C PRO A 46 -13.26 -3.30 18.85
N ALA A 47 -13.87 -2.21 18.37
CA ALA A 47 -13.20 -1.33 17.41
C ALA A 47 -11.81 -0.98 17.93
N PRO A 48 -10.75 -1.14 17.11
CA PRO A 48 -9.41 -0.75 17.53
C PRO A 48 -9.41 0.72 17.90
N ARG A 49 -8.91 1.04 19.09
CA ARG A 49 -8.79 2.43 19.57
C ARG A 49 -7.34 2.89 19.45
N GLY A 50 -7.15 4.17 19.24
CA GLY A 50 -5.83 4.75 19.09
C GLY A 50 -5.27 4.59 17.68
N THR A 51 -3.95 4.48 17.57
CA THR A 51 -3.26 4.36 16.27
C THR A 51 -3.08 2.89 15.89
N VAL A 52 -3.65 2.50 14.75
CA VAL A 52 -3.52 1.17 14.16
C VAL A 52 -2.58 1.24 12.96
N THR A 53 -1.58 0.36 12.91
CA THR A 53 -0.62 0.27 11.81
C THR A 53 -0.97 -0.86 10.85
N VAL A 54 -0.86 -0.58 9.55
CA VAL A 54 -1.14 -1.53 8.46
C VAL A 54 -0.05 -1.40 7.42
N LEU A 55 0.57 -2.51 7.02
CA LEU A 55 1.49 -2.51 5.87
C LEU A 55 0.70 -2.72 4.58
N LEU A 56 0.72 -1.73 3.72
CA LEU A 56 0.09 -1.77 2.41
C LEU A 56 1.13 -2.17 1.37
N MET A 57 0.82 -3.17 0.57
CA MET A 57 1.71 -3.69 -0.45
C MET A 57 1.01 -3.75 -1.80
N GLY A 58 1.72 -3.36 -2.86
CA GLY A 58 1.32 -3.62 -4.24
C GLY A 58 2.14 -4.77 -4.78
N SER A 59 1.48 -5.84 -5.19
CA SER A 59 2.15 -7.00 -5.79
C SER A 59 1.94 -7.05 -7.30
N ASP A 60 2.99 -7.41 -8.02
CA ASP A 60 2.94 -7.72 -9.44
C ASP A 60 2.51 -9.16 -9.73
N GLU A 61 2.06 -9.87 -8.69
CA GLU A 61 1.55 -11.24 -8.78
C GLU A 61 0.43 -11.34 -9.82
N ARG A 62 0.58 -12.27 -10.73
CA ARG A 62 -0.38 -12.54 -11.80
C ARG A 62 -1.21 -13.77 -11.47
N HIS A 63 -2.50 -13.66 -11.75
CA HIS A 63 -3.43 -14.76 -11.58
C HIS A 63 -3.97 -15.22 -12.95
N ASP A 64 -4.15 -16.54 -13.07
CA ASP A 64 -4.87 -17.10 -14.21
C ASP A 64 -6.39 -16.80 -14.11
N LYS A 65 -7.15 -17.19 -15.14
CA LYS A 65 -8.63 -17.00 -15.18
C LYS A 65 -9.37 -17.76 -14.07
N ASN A 66 -8.70 -18.66 -13.34
CA ASN A 66 -9.28 -19.42 -12.23
C ASN A 66 -8.86 -18.80 -10.87
N GLY A 67 -8.09 -17.71 -10.87
CA GLY A 67 -7.60 -17.05 -9.68
C GLY A 67 -6.37 -17.70 -9.05
N ASN A 68 -5.70 -18.64 -9.74
CA ASN A 68 -4.46 -19.22 -9.26
C ASN A 68 -3.26 -18.38 -9.70
N VAL A 69 -2.24 -18.29 -8.85
CA VAL A 69 -0.96 -17.67 -9.23
C VAL A 69 -0.37 -18.40 -10.44
N VAL A 70 0.03 -17.62 -11.44
CA VAL A 70 0.65 -18.19 -12.66
C VAL A 70 1.94 -18.90 -12.28
N ALA A 71 2.04 -20.17 -12.65
CA ALA A 71 3.19 -20.99 -12.28
C ALA A 71 4.51 -20.40 -12.83
N GLY A 72 5.49 -20.22 -11.95
CA GLY A 72 6.79 -19.61 -12.29
C GLY A 72 6.81 -18.08 -12.20
N ASP A 73 5.71 -17.44 -11.88
CA ASP A 73 5.70 -16.01 -11.59
C ASP A 73 6.29 -15.76 -10.19
N VAL A 74 7.33 -14.95 -10.14
CA VAL A 74 8.01 -14.60 -8.89
C VAL A 74 7.48 -13.24 -8.44
N ALA A 75 6.46 -13.27 -7.63
CA ALA A 75 5.79 -12.05 -7.14
C ALA A 75 6.74 -11.17 -6.32
N HIS A 76 6.74 -9.88 -6.62
CA HIS A 76 7.47 -8.86 -5.87
C HIS A 76 6.48 -7.83 -5.28
N SER A 77 6.87 -7.23 -4.17
CA SER A 77 6.14 -6.08 -3.65
C SER A 77 6.81 -4.78 -4.11
N ASP A 78 6.36 -4.28 -5.25
CA ASP A 78 6.91 -3.05 -5.85
C ASP A 78 6.47 -1.76 -5.14
N THR A 79 5.48 -1.85 -4.28
CA THR A 79 4.98 -0.76 -3.44
C THR A 79 4.91 -1.21 -2.00
N MET A 80 5.52 -0.46 -1.11
CA MET A 80 5.42 -0.65 0.34
C MET A 80 5.10 0.69 1.02
N ILE A 81 3.96 0.76 1.69
CA ILE A 81 3.51 1.94 2.42
C ILE A 81 3.05 1.51 3.80
N LEU A 82 3.72 2.00 4.85
CA LEU A 82 3.23 1.86 6.21
C LEU A 82 2.15 2.91 6.45
N ALA A 83 0.94 2.46 6.73
CA ALA A 83 -0.18 3.31 7.11
C ALA A 83 -0.37 3.30 8.63
N ALA A 84 -0.63 4.45 9.22
CA ALA A 84 -1.08 4.59 10.60
C ALA A 84 -2.45 5.26 10.59
N VAL A 85 -3.48 4.52 11.01
CA VAL A 85 -4.85 4.99 11.11
C VAL A 85 -5.12 5.36 12.56
N ASP A 86 -5.30 6.64 12.83
CA ASP A 86 -5.66 7.17 14.15
C ASP A 86 -7.18 7.28 14.23
N THR A 87 -7.79 6.35 14.93
CA THR A 87 -9.25 6.24 15.04
C THR A 87 -9.84 7.34 15.92
N ASP A 88 -9.06 7.86 16.86
CA ASP A 88 -9.51 8.89 17.78
C ASP A 88 -9.45 10.30 17.13
N ARG A 89 -8.35 10.57 16.41
CA ARG A 89 -8.14 11.83 15.68
C ARG A 89 -8.72 11.82 14.26
N LYS A 90 -9.23 10.69 13.81
CA LYS A 90 -9.76 10.49 12.45
C LYS A 90 -8.77 10.95 11.39
N SER A 91 -7.53 10.54 11.51
CA SER A 91 -6.44 10.91 10.61
C SER A 91 -5.70 9.68 10.13
N VAL A 92 -5.13 9.79 8.95
CA VAL A 92 -4.31 8.74 8.32
C VAL A 92 -2.94 9.30 8.00
N ARG A 93 -1.92 8.57 8.36
CA ARG A 93 -0.54 8.88 8.03
C ARG A 93 0.00 7.77 7.13
N LEU A 94 0.68 8.14 6.07
CA LEU A 94 1.24 7.23 5.08
C LEU A 94 2.74 7.43 5.03
N MET A 95 3.52 6.37 5.19
CA MET A 95 4.98 6.42 5.06
C MET A 95 5.43 5.46 3.97
N SER A 96 5.91 6.00 2.84
CA SER A 96 6.45 5.21 1.73
C SER A 96 7.86 4.72 2.06
N LEU A 97 8.09 3.43 1.76
CA LEU A 97 9.38 2.76 1.86
C LEU A 97 9.86 2.41 0.45
N PRO A 98 11.05 2.88 0.02
CA PRO A 98 11.63 2.51 -1.26
C PRO A 98 11.88 1.00 -1.33
N ARG A 99 11.51 0.37 -2.42
CA ARG A 99 11.62 -1.09 -2.61
C ARG A 99 13.05 -1.61 -2.60
N ASP A 100 14.02 -0.77 -3.02
CA ASP A 100 15.43 -1.12 -3.13
C ASP A 100 16.22 -0.79 -1.84
N LEU A 101 15.53 -0.49 -0.73
CA LEU A 101 16.16 -0.21 0.56
C LEU A 101 16.88 -1.46 1.07
N LEU A 102 18.18 -1.34 1.37
CA LEU A 102 19.00 -2.44 1.87
C LEU A 102 18.67 -2.71 3.34
N VAL A 103 18.23 -3.92 3.62
CA VAL A 103 17.76 -4.33 4.95
C VAL A 103 18.32 -5.71 5.34
N SER A 104 18.07 -6.08 6.58
CA SER A 104 18.17 -7.46 7.05
C SER A 104 16.79 -8.10 7.04
N ILE A 105 16.65 -9.26 6.43
CA ILE A 105 15.39 -10.02 6.39
C ILE A 105 15.44 -11.11 7.45
N PRO A 106 14.45 -11.21 8.35
CA PRO A 106 14.40 -12.24 9.38
C PRO A 106 14.51 -13.66 8.80
N GLY A 107 15.51 -14.42 9.28
CA GLY A 107 15.82 -15.77 8.80
C GLY A 107 16.77 -15.84 7.60
N TYR A 108 17.03 -14.70 6.91
CA TYR A 108 17.91 -14.64 5.73
C TYR A 108 19.15 -13.74 5.96
N GLY A 109 19.14 -12.92 7.00
CA GLY A 109 20.27 -12.05 7.33
C GLY A 109 20.28 -10.71 6.59
N PRO A 110 21.41 -9.97 6.66
CA PRO A 110 21.58 -8.67 6.02
C PRO A 110 21.90 -8.80 4.52
N GLY A 111 21.72 -7.70 3.79
CA GLY A 111 22.18 -7.61 2.41
C GLY A 111 21.09 -7.83 1.36
N HIS A 112 19.84 -7.69 1.74
CA HIS A 112 18.67 -7.86 0.88
C HIS A 112 17.97 -6.54 0.60
N ARG A 113 17.29 -6.43 -0.55
CA ARG A 113 16.32 -5.36 -0.77
C ARG A 113 15.06 -5.67 0.02
N ILE A 114 14.40 -4.62 0.52
CA ILE A 114 13.20 -4.80 1.35
C ILE A 114 12.06 -5.52 0.62
N ASN A 115 11.93 -5.34 -0.71
CA ASN A 115 10.92 -6.04 -1.52
C ASN A 115 11.19 -7.54 -1.71
N GLU A 116 12.45 -7.99 -1.56
CA GLU A 116 12.81 -9.42 -1.60
C GLU A 116 12.15 -10.21 -0.45
N ALA A 117 11.80 -9.54 0.64
CA ALA A 117 11.12 -10.20 1.75
C ALA A 117 9.78 -10.85 1.31
N TYR A 118 9.02 -10.16 0.46
CA TYR A 118 7.78 -10.72 -0.09
C TYR A 118 8.07 -11.97 -0.92
N THR A 119 8.98 -11.86 -1.87
CA THR A 119 9.39 -12.95 -2.75
C THR A 119 9.91 -14.16 -1.98
N LEU A 120 10.83 -13.95 -1.04
CA LEU A 120 11.40 -15.02 -0.21
C LEU A 120 10.33 -15.74 0.62
N GLY A 121 9.36 -14.99 1.15
CA GLY A 121 8.26 -15.57 1.92
C GLY A 121 7.34 -16.45 1.07
N GLU A 122 7.01 -16.04 -0.16
CA GLU A 122 6.20 -16.82 -1.09
C GLU A 122 6.96 -18.03 -1.62
N THR A 123 8.16 -17.83 -2.17
CA THR A 123 8.95 -18.89 -2.81
C THR A 123 9.33 -20.01 -1.83
N ASN A 124 9.61 -19.69 -0.58
CA ASN A 124 9.96 -20.66 0.44
C ASN A 124 8.75 -21.18 1.23
N HIS A 125 7.53 -20.86 0.82
CA HIS A 125 6.28 -21.32 1.43
C HIS A 125 6.26 -21.12 2.95
N LEU A 126 6.77 -19.95 3.41
CA LEU A 126 6.81 -19.66 4.84
C LEU A 126 5.39 -19.50 5.39
N GLN A 127 5.24 -19.78 6.68
CA GLN A 127 3.96 -19.55 7.36
C GLN A 127 3.55 -18.08 7.24
N GLY A 128 2.41 -17.84 6.59
CA GLY A 128 1.91 -16.51 6.26
C GLY A 128 2.47 -15.91 4.98
N GLY A 129 3.35 -16.63 4.28
CA GLY A 129 3.87 -16.25 2.96
C GLY A 129 4.69 -14.96 2.93
N GLY A 130 4.74 -14.37 1.76
CA GLY A 130 5.43 -13.10 1.49
C GLY A 130 4.94 -11.94 2.37
N PRO A 131 3.62 -11.74 2.55
CA PRO A 131 3.13 -10.67 3.42
C PRO A 131 3.66 -10.73 4.84
N ALA A 132 3.70 -11.92 5.44
CA ALA A 132 4.17 -12.07 6.81
C ALA A 132 5.66 -11.79 6.96
N LEU A 133 6.49 -12.23 5.99
CA LEU A 133 7.93 -11.95 6.03
C LEU A 133 8.20 -10.46 5.74
N ALA A 134 7.46 -9.84 4.81
CA ALA A 134 7.56 -8.41 4.55
C ALA A 134 7.18 -7.57 5.79
N VAL A 135 6.10 -7.93 6.49
CA VAL A 135 5.71 -7.28 7.76
C VAL A 135 6.84 -7.36 8.77
N ARG A 136 7.37 -8.56 9.07
CA ARG A 136 8.47 -8.73 10.03
C ARG A 136 9.72 -7.94 9.64
N THR A 137 10.00 -7.85 8.34
CA THR A 137 11.15 -7.09 7.83
C THR A 137 10.96 -5.59 8.06
N VAL A 138 9.75 -5.06 7.78
CA VAL A 138 9.43 -3.66 8.04
C VAL A 138 9.41 -3.37 9.53
N GLU A 139 8.83 -4.23 10.36
CA GLU A 139 8.85 -4.12 11.83
C GLU A 139 10.28 -4.00 12.38
N GLN A 140 11.20 -4.83 11.88
CA GLN A 140 12.61 -4.78 12.25
C GLN A 140 13.28 -3.46 11.82
N LEU A 141 12.91 -2.94 10.65
CA LEU A 141 13.44 -1.67 10.14
C LEU A 141 12.95 -0.48 10.97
N VAL A 142 11.64 -0.41 11.23
CA VAL A 142 10.99 0.77 11.84
C VAL A 142 10.85 0.68 13.36
N GLY A 143 11.03 -0.50 13.95
CA GLY A 143 10.89 -0.71 15.40
C GLY A 143 9.46 -0.57 15.92
N VAL A 144 8.45 -0.80 15.07
CA VAL A 144 7.02 -0.66 15.38
C VAL A 144 6.30 -1.94 15.04
N GLN A 145 5.37 -2.39 15.88
CA GLN A 145 4.51 -3.52 15.55
C GLN A 145 3.52 -3.18 14.44
N ILE A 146 3.35 -4.08 13.50
CA ILE A 146 2.46 -3.94 12.35
C ILE A 146 1.52 -5.16 12.34
N PRO A 147 0.41 -5.11 13.10
CA PRO A 147 -0.51 -6.24 13.24
C PRO A 147 -1.24 -6.60 11.95
N TYR A 148 -1.37 -5.65 11.04
CA TYR A 148 -2.17 -5.84 9.84
C TYR A 148 -1.38 -5.57 8.56
N TYR A 149 -1.80 -6.26 7.50
CA TYR A 149 -1.34 -6.00 6.15
C TYR A 149 -2.49 -6.02 5.14
N ALA A 150 -2.26 -5.40 3.99
CA ALA A 150 -3.11 -5.50 2.82
C ALA A 150 -2.24 -5.55 1.56
N VAL A 151 -2.45 -6.57 0.75
CA VAL A 151 -1.78 -6.75 -0.55
C VAL A 151 -2.82 -6.59 -1.65
N VAL A 152 -2.54 -5.76 -2.64
CA VAL A 152 -3.38 -5.57 -3.82
C VAL A 152 -2.57 -5.88 -5.06
N THR A 153 -3.12 -6.70 -5.95
CA THR A 153 -2.52 -6.98 -7.26
C THR A 153 -2.74 -5.81 -8.23
N PHE A 154 -1.99 -5.77 -9.33
CA PHE A 154 -2.20 -4.75 -10.36
C PHE A 154 -3.58 -4.84 -11.00
N ASP A 155 -4.11 -6.05 -11.18
CA ASP A 155 -5.47 -6.26 -11.66
C ASP A 155 -6.51 -5.71 -10.68
N GLY A 156 -6.32 -5.98 -9.39
CA GLY A 156 -7.16 -5.42 -8.35
C GLY A 156 -7.11 -3.90 -8.29
N PHE A 157 -5.95 -3.31 -8.53
CA PHE A 157 -5.81 -1.86 -8.64
C PHE A 157 -6.62 -1.32 -9.83
N ARG A 158 -6.43 -1.89 -11.05
CA ARG A 158 -7.15 -1.48 -12.26
C ARG A 158 -8.67 -1.55 -12.05
N GLN A 159 -9.15 -2.71 -11.65
CA GLN A 159 -10.58 -2.94 -11.40
C GLN A 159 -11.15 -2.01 -10.33
N GLY A 160 -10.44 -1.81 -9.24
CA GLY A 160 -10.86 -0.92 -8.16
C GLY A 160 -10.95 0.54 -8.58
N VAL A 161 -10.01 1.02 -9.39
CA VAL A 161 -10.04 2.38 -9.95
C VAL A 161 -11.20 2.54 -10.94
N ASP A 162 -11.44 1.56 -11.80
CA ASP A 162 -12.54 1.58 -12.78
C ASP A 162 -13.90 1.51 -12.09
N ALA A 163 -14.05 0.70 -11.05
CA ALA A 163 -15.29 0.59 -10.29
C ALA A 163 -15.72 1.92 -9.64
N VAL A 164 -14.77 2.77 -9.26
CA VAL A 164 -15.07 4.13 -8.79
C VAL A 164 -15.17 5.15 -9.93
N GLY A 165 -15.15 4.70 -11.19
CA GLY A 165 -15.23 5.55 -12.38
C GLY A 165 -14.00 6.44 -12.57
N GLY A 166 -12.79 5.89 -12.35
CA GLY A 166 -11.51 6.58 -12.51
C GLY A 166 -11.21 7.58 -11.38
N VAL A 167 -10.02 8.16 -11.40
CA VAL A 167 -9.55 9.15 -10.41
C VAL A 167 -9.08 10.40 -11.14
N THR A 168 -9.52 11.58 -10.69
CA THR A 168 -9.02 12.85 -11.23
C THR A 168 -7.71 13.21 -10.56
N ILE A 169 -6.65 13.34 -11.36
CA ILE A 169 -5.30 13.69 -10.95
C ILE A 169 -4.86 14.95 -11.70
N ASP A 170 -4.20 15.85 -11.00
CA ASP A 170 -3.42 16.90 -11.62
C ASP A 170 -1.99 16.37 -11.81
N VAL A 171 -1.66 16.04 -13.05
CA VAL A 171 -0.35 15.49 -13.42
C VAL A 171 0.61 16.63 -13.61
N GLU A 172 1.53 16.86 -12.67
CA GLU A 172 2.44 18.01 -12.66
C GLU A 172 3.36 18.05 -13.89
N ARG A 173 3.85 16.88 -14.31
CA ARG A 173 4.72 16.71 -15.49
C ARG A 173 4.25 15.50 -16.28
N PRO A 174 4.40 15.53 -17.62
CA PRO A 174 4.06 14.37 -18.43
C PRO A 174 4.91 13.17 -17.99
N ILE A 175 4.31 12.00 -17.99
CA ILE A 175 5.01 10.76 -17.74
C ILE A 175 5.18 10.06 -19.08
N THR A 176 6.41 9.84 -19.47
CA THR A 176 6.79 9.00 -20.61
C THR A 176 7.61 7.85 -20.05
N ASP A 177 7.26 6.64 -20.41
CA ASP A 177 8.03 5.45 -20.02
C ASP A 177 8.07 4.52 -21.24
N HIS A 178 9.23 4.42 -21.87
CA HIS A 178 9.40 3.64 -23.09
C HIS A 178 9.59 2.16 -22.82
N ASP A 179 9.99 1.85 -21.57
CA ASP A 179 10.30 0.50 -21.12
C ASP A 179 9.33 0.05 -19.99
N TYR A 180 8.07 0.49 -20.08
CA TYR A 180 7.05 0.11 -19.10
C TYR A 180 6.78 -1.40 -19.19
N PRO A 181 6.88 -2.15 -18.07
CA PRO A 181 6.61 -3.58 -18.08
C PRO A 181 5.13 -3.87 -18.30
N GLY A 182 4.79 -4.38 -19.49
CA GLY A 182 3.45 -4.81 -19.86
C GLY A 182 3.03 -6.12 -19.19
N ASP A 183 1.79 -6.54 -19.47
CA ASP A 183 1.20 -7.73 -18.82
C ASP A 183 1.78 -9.06 -19.34
N HIS A 184 2.41 -9.06 -20.51
CA HIS A 184 2.94 -10.26 -21.19
C HIS A 184 4.47 -10.35 -21.15
N PHE A 185 5.12 -9.74 -20.15
CA PHE A 185 6.58 -9.64 -20.03
C PHE A 185 7.24 -8.87 -21.18
N ASP A 186 6.45 -8.11 -21.93
CA ASP A 186 6.88 -7.18 -22.96
C ASP A 186 7.16 -5.79 -22.36
N LEU A 187 7.93 -5.00 -23.07
CA LEU A 187 8.13 -3.58 -22.75
C LEU A 187 7.27 -2.75 -23.70
N ILE A 188 6.41 -1.93 -23.17
CA ILE A 188 5.51 -1.09 -23.96
C ILE A 188 5.73 0.39 -23.65
N PRO A 189 5.68 1.28 -24.66
CA PRO A 189 5.72 2.70 -24.40
C PRO A 189 4.38 3.18 -23.84
N VAL A 190 4.41 3.91 -22.72
CA VAL A 190 3.23 4.51 -22.11
C VAL A 190 3.40 6.02 -21.97
N TYR A 191 2.29 6.75 -22.06
CA TYR A 191 2.27 8.20 -21.97
C TYR A 191 1.06 8.70 -21.17
N VAL A 192 1.35 9.54 -20.16
CA VAL A 192 0.33 10.26 -19.39
C VAL A 192 0.67 11.76 -19.49
N PRO A 193 -0.14 12.57 -20.23
CA PRO A 193 0.13 14.00 -20.38
C PRO A 193 0.03 14.75 -19.05
N ALA A 194 0.69 15.91 -18.97
CA ALA A 194 0.54 16.83 -17.86
C ALA A 194 -0.87 17.46 -17.82
N GLY A 195 -1.24 17.96 -16.65
CA GLY A 195 -2.50 18.66 -16.41
C GLY A 195 -3.57 17.82 -15.75
N ARG A 196 -4.68 18.48 -15.43
CA ARG A 196 -5.81 17.86 -14.72
C ARG A 196 -6.59 16.94 -15.64
N GLN A 197 -6.63 15.67 -15.31
CA GLN A 197 -7.30 14.63 -16.10
C GLN A 197 -7.85 13.51 -15.24
N MET A 198 -8.82 12.79 -15.78
CA MET A 198 -9.36 11.57 -15.17
C MET A 198 -8.57 10.37 -15.68
N LEU A 199 -7.97 9.63 -14.78
CA LEU A 199 -7.25 8.39 -15.05
C LEU A 199 -8.18 7.21 -14.73
N ASN A 200 -8.37 6.32 -15.70
CA ASN A 200 -8.98 5.00 -15.50
C ASN A 200 -7.98 4.06 -14.84
N GLY A 201 -8.36 2.80 -14.60
CA GLY A 201 -7.51 1.81 -13.95
C GLY A 201 -6.16 1.61 -14.64
N GLU A 202 -6.17 1.49 -15.96
CA GLU A 202 -4.95 1.29 -16.76
C GLU A 202 -4.01 2.50 -16.70
N ARG A 203 -4.51 3.69 -17.03
CA ARG A 203 -3.70 4.91 -16.98
C ARG A 203 -3.30 5.29 -15.56
N GLY A 204 -4.14 4.96 -14.57
CA GLY A 204 -3.82 5.07 -13.16
C GLY A 204 -2.65 4.17 -12.77
N LEU A 205 -2.61 2.94 -13.29
CA LEU A 205 -1.51 2.01 -13.07
C LEU A 205 -0.21 2.54 -13.72
N TRP A 206 -0.26 3.06 -14.95
CA TRP A 206 0.89 3.71 -15.56
C TRP A 206 1.42 4.87 -14.70
N TYR A 207 0.53 5.72 -14.21
CA TYR A 207 0.88 6.86 -13.38
C TYR A 207 1.62 6.47 -12.09
N VAL A 208 1.17 5.42 -11.40
CA VAL A 208 1.74 5.00 -10.12
C VAL A 208 2.91 4.03 -10.23
N ARG A 209 3.19 3.50 -11.45
CA ARG A 209 4.18 2.43 -11.65
C ARG A 209 5.38 2.85 -12.48
N SER A 210 5.21 3.78 -13.46
CA SER A 210 6.29 4.28 -14.32
C SER A 210 7.44 4.86 -13.50
N ARG A 211 8.66 4.61 -13.95
CA ARG A 211 9.89 5.07 -13.29
C ARG A 211 11.00 5.45 -14.26
N HIS A 212 11.01 4.85 -15.45
CA HIS A 212 11.93 5.22 -16.50
C HIS A 212 11.59 6.64 -16.96
N ASP A 213 12.54 7.38 -17.43
CA ASP A 213 12.39 8.78 -17.84
C ASP A 213 11.92 9.78 -16.73
N ASP A 214 11.80 9.31 -15.47
CA ASP A 214 11.53 10.20 -14.33
C ASP A 214 12.86 10.61 -13.67
N PRO A 215 13.19 11.89 -13.60
CA PRO A 215 14.41 12.38 -12.96
C PRO A 215 14.56 11.96 -11.50
N MET A 216 13.45 11.72 -10.83
CA MET A 216 13.41 11.25 -9.43
C MET A 216 13.28 9.73 -9.30
N SER A 217 13.17 9.00 -10.43
CA SER A 217 13.07 7.54 -10.46
C SER A 217 12.09 6.96 -9.42
N ASP A 218 12.55 6.10 -8.51
CA ASP A 218 11.72 5.47 -7.48
C ASP A 218 11.10 6.46 -6.47
N PHE A 219 11.78 7.55 -6.16
CA PHE A 219 11.23 8.58 -5.25
C PHE A 219 10.06 9.33 -5.91
N GLY A 220 10.16 9.67 -7.18
CA GLY A 220 9.07 10.27 -7.95
C GLY A 220 7.85 9.33 -8.00
N ARG A 221 8.08 8.04 -8.20
CA ARG A 221 7.02 7.03 -8.15
C ARG A 221 6.33 6.99 -6.78
N ASN A 222 7.07 7.03 -5.68
CA ASN A 222 6.49 7.02 -4.32
C ASN A 222 5.60 8.26 -4.09
N VAL A 223 6.01 9.44 -4.57
CA VAL A 223 5.19 10.67 -4.51
C VAL A 223 3.90 10.49 -5.31
N ARG A 224 3.98 9.99 -6.55
CA ARG A 224 2.79 9.74 -7.38
C ARG A 224 1.84 8.72 -6.75
N GLN A 225 2.35 7.67 -6.12
CA GLN A 225 1.54 6.70 -5.39
C GLN A 225 0.74 7.35 -4.26
N GLN A 226 1.38 8.18 -3.44
CA GLN A 226 0.69 8.90 -2.36
C GLN A 226 -0.31 9.92 -2.89
N HIS A 227 0.04 10.65 -3.96
CA HIS A 227 -0.89 11.58 -4.60
C HIS A 227 -2.13 10.86 -5.14
N PHE A 228 -1.93 9.74 -5.84
CA PHE A 228 -3.03 8.93 -6.35
C PHE A 228 -3.92 8.39 -5.22
N LEU A 229 -3.33 7.86 -4.15
CA LEU A 229 -4.06 7.38 -2.99
C LEU A 229 -4.90 8.47 -2.32
N THR A 230 -4.34 9.67 -2.19
CA THR A 230 -5.05 10.82 -1.63
C THR A 230 -6.26 11.19 -2.48
N ALA A 231 -6.07 11.31 -3.79
CA ALA A 231 -7.14 11.65 -4.73
C ALA A 231 -8.23 10.56 -4.80
N LEU A 232 -7.83 9.29 -4.82
CA LEU A 232 -8.75 8.16 -4.80
C LEU A 232 -9.57 8.15 -3.50
N SER A 233 -8.96 8.40 -2.33
CA SER A 233 -9.66 8.46 -1.05
C SER A 233 -10.73 9.55 -1.03
N ALA A 234 -10.41 10.73 -1.53
CA ALA A 234 -11.35 11.83 -1.62
C ALA A 234 -12.54 11.53 -2.53
N LYS A 235 -12.35 10.67 -3.55
CA LYS A 235 -13.43 10.26 -4.45
C LYS A 235 -14.35 9.22 -3.85
N VAL A 236 -13.79 8.25 -3.15
CA VAL A 236 -14.54 7.12 -2.57
C VAL A 236 -15.38 7.54 -1.38
N LEU A 237 -14.89 8.48 -0.59
CA LEU A 237 -15.60 8.97 0.58
C LEU A 237 -16.83 9.84 0.25
N LYS A 238 -17.18 10.01 -1.04
CA LYS A 238 -18.38 10.74 -1.46
C LYS A 238 -19.65 9.88 -1.30
N PRO A 239 -20.69 10.37 -0.58
CA PRO A 239 -21.93 9.62 -0.30
C PRO A 239 -22.69 9.14 -1.55
N GLU A 240 -22.54 9.84 -2.67
CA GLU A 240 -23.33 9.63 -3.90
C GLU A 240 -23.02 8.32 -4.65
N ARG A 241 -21.95 7.63 -4.29
CA ARG A 241 -21.47 6.42 -4.98
C ARG A 241 -21.84 5.10 -4.30
N ILE A 242 -22.61 5.18 -3.30
CA ILE A 242 -22.99 4.09 -2.39
C ILE A 242 -23.76 2.95 -3.10
N GLY A 243 -24.50 3.25 -4.18
CA GLY A 243 -25.28 2.24 -4.93
C GLY A 243 -24.45 1.26 -5.78
N GLN A 244 -23.16 1.53 -6.05
CA GLN A 244 -22.28 0.65 -6.85
C GLN A 244 -21.43 -0.30 -5.99
N PHE A 245 -21.73 -0.37 -4.72
CA PHE A 245 -20.88 -0.98 -3.70
C PHE A 245 -20.78 -2.51 -3.80
N GLY A 246 -21.83 -3.20 -4.26
CA GLY A 246 -21.81 -4.66 -4.40
C GLY A 246 -20.69 -5.15 -5.34
N GLN A 247 -20.59 -4.53 -6.52
CA GLN A 247 -19.53 -4.86 -7.49
C GLN A 247 -18.12 -4.57 -6.93
N PHE A 248 -18.01 -3.52 -6.14
CA PHE A 248 -16.74 -3.17 -5.50
C PHE A 248 -16.30 -4.20 -4.45
N LEU A 249 -17.24 -4.75 -3.67
CA LEU A 249 -16.94 -5.82 -2.71
C LEU A 249 -16.42 -7.09 -3.40
N ASP A 250 -16.95 -7.46 -4.56
CA ASP A 250 -16.46 -8.61 -5.31
C ASP A 250 -15.03 -8.38 -5.83
N ILE A 251 -14.72 -7.16 -6.27
CA ILE A 251 -13.36 -6.79 -6.68
C ILE A 251 -12.39 -6.89 -5.49
N VAL A 252 -12.78 -6.35 -4.35
CA VAL A 252 -11.96 -6.42 -3.11
C VAL A 252 -11.75 -7.87 -2.70
N LYS A 253 -12.80 -8.68 -2.70
CA LYS A 253 -12.76 -10.10 -2.33
C LYS A 253 -11.77 -10.89 -3.18
N ASN A 254 -11.72 -10.64 -4.47
CA ASN A 254 -10.92 -11.41 -5.41
C ASN A 254 -9.48 -10.89 -5.55
N ASN A 255 -9.20 -9.64 -5.15
CA ASN A 255 -7.95 -8.94 -5.43
C ASN A 255 -7.25 -8.36 -4.18
N LEU A 256 -7.80 -8.57 -3.00
CA LEU A 256 -7.23 -8.12 -1.73
C LEU A 256 -6.85 -9.35 -0.88
N ARG A 257 -5.56 -9.48 -0.57
CA ARG A 257 -5.06 -10.43 0.42
C ARG A 257 -4.74 -9.68 1.71
N THR A 258 -5.40 -10.03 2.82
CA THR A 258 -5.23 -9.33 4.10
C THR A 258 -5.47 -10.26 5.27
N ASN A 259 -4.90 -9.93 6.44
CA ASN A 259 -5.20 -10.59 7.70
C ASN A 259 -6.21 -9.81 8.56
N LEU A 260 -6.73 -8.68 8.06
CA LEU A 260 -7.85 -7.99 8.70
C LEU A 260 -9.11 -8.84 8.61
N SER A 261 -9.73 -9.11 9.72
CA SER A 261 -11.07 -9.70 9.74
C SER A 261 -12.11 -8.70 9.20
N PRO A 262 -13.25 -9.17 8.69
CA PRO A 262 -14.35 -8.32 8.27
C PRO A 262 -14.81 -7.33 9.35
N ALA A 263 -14.82 -7.77 10.61
CA ALA A 263 -15.19 -6.92 11.74
C ALA A 263 -14.18 -5.79 11.99
N GLU A 264 -12.88 -6.07 11.88
CA GLU A 264 -11.81 -5.08 11.99
C GLU A 264 -11.83 -4.09 10.83
N MET A 265 -12.06 -4.58 9.60
CA MET A 265 -12.25 -3.72 8.44
C MET A 265 -13.41 -2.75 8.67
N LEU A 266 -14.56 -3.28 9.14
CA LEU A 266 -15.72 -2.47 9.46
C LEU A 266 -15.43 -1.44 10.55
N ALA A 267 -14.73 -1.85 11.61
CA ALA A 267 -14.37 -0.99 12.72
C ALA A 267 -13.45 0.17 12.29
N LEU A 268 -12.42 -0.12 11.49
CA LEU A 268 -11.54 0.91 10.91
C LEU A 268 -12.29 1.85 9.97
N GLY A 269 -13.20 1.31 9.14
CA GLY A 269 -14.05 2.10 8.26
C GLY A 269 -14.96 3.05 9.04
N ASN A 270 -15.66 2.54 10.04
CA ASN A 270 -16.55 3.32 10.89
C ASN A 270 -15.81 4.44 11.64
N ALA A 271 -14.59 4.16 12.10
CA ALA A 271 -13.77 5.17 12.75
C ALA A 271 -13.47 6.37 11.85
N MET A 272 -13.48 6.17 10.53
CA MET A 272 -13.22 7.22 9.53
C MET A 272 -14.49 7.87 8.98
N VAL A 273 -15.68 7.32 9.26
CA VAL A 273 -16.98 7.89 8.84
C VAL A 273 -17.26 9.18 9.60
N GLY A 274 -17.92 10.12 8.91
CA GLY A 274 -18.30 11.43 9.49
C GLY A 274 -17.21 12.50 9.45
N THR A 275 -16.07 12.21 8.83
CA THR A 275 -15.10 13.24 8.43
C THR A 275 -15.34 13.63 6.99
N SER A 276 -15.72 14.87 6.75
CA SER A 276 -15.89 15.41 5.39
C SER A 276 -14.58 15.40 4.58
N LYS A 277 -13.42 15.39 5.26
CA LYS A 277 -12.08 15.21 4.67
C LYS A 277 -11.16 14.57 5.72
N PRO A 278 -10.82 13.28 5.61
CA PRO A 278 -9.81 12.70 6.49
C PRO A 278 -8.49 13.45 6.30
N ARG A 279 -7.85 13.81 7.41
CA ARG A 279 -6.54 14.45 7.35
C ARG A 279 -5.51 13.38 6.99
N ILE A 280 -5.06 13.39 5.74
CA ILE A 280 -3.99 12.51 5.27
C ILE A 280 -2.67 13.26 5.37
N GLN A 281 -1.70 12.68 6.07
CA GLN A 281 -0.33 13.18 6.17
C GLN A 281 0.61 12.20 5.48
N SER A 282 1.48 12.72 4.63
CA SER A 282 2.42 11.94 3.84
C SER A 282 3.84 12.06 4.38
N TYR A 283 4.49 10.91 4.52
CA TYR A 283 5.89 10.74 4.90
C TYR A 283 6.56 9.83 3.86
N ALA A 284 7.84 9.97 3.66
CA ALA A 284 8.59 9.09 2.78
C ALA A 284 10.02 8.92 3.28
N VAL A 285 10.56 7.72 3.15
CA VAL A 285 12.01 7.53 3.20
C VAL A 285 12.56 8.07 1.88
N GLY A 286 12.96 9.34 1.88
CA GLY A 286 13.42 10.09 0.73
C GLY A 286 14.94 10.03 0.52
N PRO A 287 15.46 10.73 -0.50
CA PRO A 287 16.90 10.75 -0.81
C PRO A 287 17.78 11.21 0.36
N ASP A 288 17.28 12.13 1.20
CA ASP A 288 18.01 12.65 2.37
C ASP A 288 18.19 11.63 3.49
N LEU A 289 17.42 10.54 3.45
CA LEU A 289 17.42 9.48 4.47
C LEU A 289 18.17 8.22 4.04
N VAL A 290 18.69 8.22 2.82
CA VAL A 290 19.46 7.10 2.25
C VAL A 290 20.70 7.62 1.56
N ARG A 291 21.57 6.74 1.15
CA ARG A 291 22.71 7.04 0.29
C ARG A 291 22.92 5.94 -0.73
N ASP A 292 23.58 6.25 -1.82
CA ASP A 292 24.01 5.27 -2.80
C ASP A 292 25.04 4.30 -2.20
N PRO A 293 25.11 3.07 -2.71
CA PRO A 293 26.11 2.11 -2.28
C PRO A 293 27.52 2.56 -2.70
N THR A 294 28.51 2.30 -1.84
CA THR A 294 29.93 2.41 -2.24
C THR A 294 30.24 1.39 -3.35
N PRO A 295 31.33 1.55 -4.14
CA PRO A 295 31.68 0.57 -5.19
C PRO A 295 31.77 -0.87 -4.68
N ARG A 296 32.27 -1.07 -3.46
CA ARG A 296 32.31 -2.40 -2.83
C ARG A 296 30.91 -2.93 -2.49
N GLN A 297 30.02 -2.07 -1.98
CA GLN A 297 28.65 -2.44 -1.69
C GLN A 297 27.87 -2.71 -2.99
N PHE A 298 28.10 -1.91 -4.02
CA PHE A 298 27.51 -2.14 -5.34
C PHE A 298 27.94 -3.49 -5.93
N ALA A 299 29.20 -3.86 -5.80
CA ALA A 299 29.69 -5.17 -6.25
C ALA A 299 29.05 -6.35 -5.49
N LEU A 300 28.65 -6.14 -4.22
CA LEU A 300 28.04 -7.18 -3.38
C LEU A 300 26.51 -7.25 -3.53
N TYR A 301 25.84 -6.10 -3.62
CA TYR A 301 24.38 -5.99 -3.48
C TYR A 301 23.69 -5.37 -4.71
N GLY A 302 24.46 -4.91 -5.71
CA GLY A 302 23.91 -4.17 -6.86
C GLY A 302 23.41 -2.78 -6.50
N ALA A 303 22.50 -2.28 -7.32
CA ALA A 303 21.86 -0.97 -7.11
C ALA A 303 20.85 -1.05 -5.95
N VAL A 304 21.27 -0.61 -4.78
CA VAL A 304 20.48 -0.58 -3.54
C VAL A 304 20.54 0.80 -2.89
N LEU A 305 19.61 1.10 -2.00
CA LEU A 305 19.60 2.31 -1.19
C LEU A 305 20.06 1.96 0.23
N ILE A 306 21.16 2.55 0.68
CA ILE A 306 21.71 2.31 2.02
C ILE A 306 21.00 3.21 3.04
N PRO A 307 20.26 2.66 4.00
CA PRO A 307 19.49 3.46 4.96
C PRO A 307 20.40 4.21 5.96
N ASN A 308 20.03 5.47 6.23
CA ASN A 308 20.49 6.18 7.41
C ASN A 308 19.57 5.85 8.60
N LYS A 309 19.95 4.86 9.40
CA LYS A 309 19.08 4.35 10.48
C LYS A 309 18.62 5.43 11.45
N THR A 310 19.52 6.33 11.86
CA THR A 310 19.18 7.41 12.80
C THR A 310 18.16 8.38 12.22
N ALA A 311 18.29 8.72 10.94
CA ALA A 311 17.37 9.61 10.26
C ALA A 311 16.00 8.94 10.04
N ILE A 312 16.00 7.65 9.68
CA ILE A 312 14.77 6.84 9.56
C ILE A 312 14.07 6.73 10.91
N ASP A 313 14.78 6.47 12.00
CA ASP A 313 14.20 6.42 13.35
C ASP A 313 13.55 7.76 13.76
N SER A 314 14.12 8.88 13.32
CA SER A 314 13.56 10.20 13.57
C SER A 314 12.28 10.42 12.74
N LEU A 315 12.27 9.99 11.47
CA LEU A 315 11.08 10.00 10.62
C LEU A 315 9.96 9.13 11.21
N VAL A 316 10.28 7.92 11.66
CA VAL A 316 9.32 7.01 12.29
C VAL A 316 8.69 7.61 13.54
N ARG A 317 9.49 8.25 14.39
CA ARG A 317 8.96 8.95 15.57
C ARG A 317 8.00 10.08 15.20
N ALA A 318 8.35 10.88 14.19
CA ALA A 318 7.47 11.94 13.69
C ALA A 318 6.17 11.35 13.11
N PHE A 319 6.29 10.31 12.30
CA PHE A 319 5.17 9.57 11.73
C PHE A 319 4.21 9.04 12.79
N LEU A 320 4.70 8.42 13.85
CA LEU A 320 3.86 7.86 14.92
C LEU A 320 3.13 8.94 15.72
N ARG A 321 3.78 10.09 15.95
CA ARG A 321 3.17 11.21 16.67
C ARG A 321 2.27 12.09 15.81
N GLY A 322 2.45 12.04 14.47
CA GLY A 322 1.78 12.95 13.53
C GLY A 322 2.44 14.33 13.49
N ASP A 323 3.70 14.42 13.91
CA ASP A 323 4.52 15.62 13.77
C ASP A 323 4.90 15.80 12.28
N PRO A 324 5.21 17.01 11.83
CA PRO A 324 5.75 17.22 10.48
C PRO A 324 7.02 16.38 10.25
N PRO A 325 7.23 15.87 9.03
CA PRO A 325 8.45 15.12 8.74
C PRO A 325 9.70 15.97 8.98
N PRO A 326 10.77 15.39 9.57
CA PRO A 326 12.03 16.08 9.73
C PRO A 326 12.57 16.54 8.38
N GLY A 327 13.05 17.79 8.28
CA GLY A 327 13.63 18.34 7.06
C GLY A 327 12.64 19.02 6.09
N GLY A 328 11.36 19.12 6.42
CA GLY A 328 10.37 19.88 5.62
C GLY A 328 9.98 19.24 4.28
N ALA A 329 10.41 18.01 4.03
CA ALA A 329 10.04 17.24 2.84
C ALA A 329 8.64 16.64 3.01
N THR A 330 7.61 17.46 2.97
CA THR A 330 6.30 17.01 2.57
C THR A 330 6.31 16.95 1.03
N PRO A 331 5.98 15.81 0.40
CA PRO A 331 5.48 15.85 -0.96
C PRO A 331 4.17 16.62 -0.88
N SER A 332 4.24 17.94 -1.11
CA SER A 332 3.07 18.82 -1.10
C SER A 332 2.24 18.47 -2.33
N PRO A 333 0.97 18.05 -2.20
CA PRO A 333 0.04 18.18 -3.29
C PRO A 333 -0.22 19.69 -3.42
N SER A 334 0.45 20.35 -4.38
CA SER A 334 0.11 21.70 -4.76
C SER A 334 -1.33 21.70 -5.30
N GLY A 335 -2.24 22.37 -4.59
CA GLY A 335 -3.52 22.81 -5.09
C GLY A 335 -4.72 21.98 -4.65
N ALA A 336 -5.43 22.54 -3.70
CA ALA A 336 -6.84 22.26 -3.42
C ALA A 336 -7.75 22.70 -4.58
#